data_9833448d1cb2bb3b3ce202071e74f16b
#
_entry.id   9833448d1cb2bb3b3ce202071e74f16b
#
_cell.length_a   1.000
_cell.length_b   1.000
_cell.length_c   1.000
_cell.angle_alpha   90.00
_cell.angle_beta   90.00
_cell.angle_gamma   90.00
#
_symmetry.space_group_name_H-M   'P 1'
#
loop_
_entity.id
_entity.type
_entity.pdbx_description
1 polymer ?
#
loop_
_entity_poly.entity_id
_entity_poly.type
_entity_poly.pdbx_seq_one_letter_code
_entity_poly.pdbx_strand_id
1 'polypeptide(L)'
;YNGGGFKKLSKNLGDNDFFVVSAGLGLLHSNDLVPSYECTVSIGKPGSIVDRVKEKFDINKWWKIINKSKFSRGLINENIERFDYILISLTSDYLKMVAEDLKLVSKNFFIFTGSKDLAIELGFEKNLMPYTEVFDGPDGTLRGTNRDFPQRTHADFLRRIKQFGNFEAAFKSVEDDMNNWVPPIKHNNTKKTNEEILNLIKSHEGKFTK
;
A
#
# COMPACT_ATOMS: atom_id res chain seq x y z
N TYR A 1 14.79 -2.42 1.23
CA TYR A 1 13.64 -1.58 0.86
C TYR A 1 13.67 -0.25 1.62
N ASN A 2 13.63 0.88 0.90
CA ASN A 2 13.93 2.21 1.45
C ASN A 2 12.73 3.17 1.47
N GLY A 3 11.56 2.75 1.00
CA GLY A 3 10.36 3.59 0.96
C GLY A 3 9.88 4.01 2.36
N GLY A 4 9.43 5.27 2.51
CA GLY A 4 8.99 5.80 3.81
C GLY A 4 7.82 5.02 4.41
N GLY A 5 6.85 4.60 3.60
CA GLY A 5 5.72 3.77 4.04
C GLY A 5 6.18 2.39 4.53
N PHE A 6 7.11 1.76 3.79
CA PHE A 6 7.68 0.47 4.18
C PHE A 6 8.43 0.56 5.52
N LYS A 7 9.24 1.59 5.72
CA LYS A 7 9.96 1.83 7.00
C LYS A 7 9.01 2.05 8.17
N LYS A 8 7.90 2.74 7.96
CA LYS A 8 6.88 2.92 9.01
C LYS A 8 6.18 1.60 9.33
N LEU A 9 5.82 0.82 8.33
CA LEU A 9 5.19 -0.48 8.53
C LEU A 9 6.14 -1.43 9.26
N SER A 10 7.37 -1.60 8.80
CA SER A 10 8.33 -2.53 9.39
C SER A 10 8.62 -2.26 10.88
N LYS A 11 8.63 -0.98 11.29
CA LYS A 11 8.74 -0.61 12.72
C LYS A 11 7.56 -1.08 13.58
N ASN A 12 6.37 -1.23 12.99
CA ASN A 12 5.17 -1.67 13.70
C ASN A 12 5.00 -3.19 13.71
N LEU A 13 5.68 -3.91 12.82
CA LEU A 13 5.61 -5.36 12.75
C LEU A 13 6.28 -6.03 13.96
N GLY A 14 7.30 -5.39 14.56
CA GLY A 14 8.05 -5.97 15.68
C GLY A 14 8.71 -7.29 15.25
N ASP A 15 8.53 -8.33 16.08
CA ASP A 15 9.07 -9.67 15.83
C ASP A 15 8.17 -10.54 14.94
N ASN A 16 7.10 -9.96 14.35
CA ASN A 16 6.25 -10.71 13.44
C ASN A 16 6.98 -11.04 12.13
N ASP A 17 6.82 -12.25 11.67
CA ASP A 17 7.27 -12.66 10.35
C ASP A 17 6.55 -11.84 9.28
N PHE A 18 7.29 -11.32 8.32
CA PHE A 18 6.70 -10.68 7.16
C PHE A 18 7.43 -11.01 5.87
N PHE A 19 6.66 -10.97 4.81
CA PHE A 19 7.16 -11.22 3.46
C PHE A 19 7.11 -9.95 2.63
N VAL A 20 8.00 -9.88 1.65
CA VAL A 20 8.08 -8.77 0.69
C VAL A 20 7.80 -9.32 -0.71
N VAL A 21 6.78 -8.77 -1.36
CA VAL A 21 6.49 -9.03 -2.77
C VAL A 21 7.45 -8.20 -3.61
N SER A 22 8.42 -8.86 -4.23
CA SER A 22 9.47 -8.22 -5.02
C SER A 22 9.22 -8.40 -6.51
N ALA A 23 9.28 -7.32 -7.28
CA ALA A 23 9.09 -7.35 -8.73
C ALA A 23 10.21 -8.09 -9.49
N GLY A 24 11.38 -8.26 -8.90
CA GLY A 24 12.52 -8.89 -9.56
C GLY A 24 13.00 -10.20 -8.91
N LEU A 25 12.60 -10.49 -7.67
CA LEU A 25 13.14 -11.62 -6.91
C LEU A 25 12.06 -12.58 -6.39
N GLY A 26 10.77 -12.27 -6.59
CA GLY A 26 9.65 -13.09 -6.12
C GLY A 26 9.25 -12.79 -4.67
N LEU A 27 8.74 -13.78 -3.95
CA LEU A 27 8.37 -13.66 -2.54
C LEU A 27 9.62 -13.82 -1.66
N LEU A 28 9.93 -12.80 -0.89
CA LEU A 28 11.08 -12.77 0.02
C LEU A 28 10.62 -12.77 1.46
N HIS A 29 11.33 -13.47 2.33
CA HIS A 29 11.16 -13.31 3.77
C HIS A 29 11.99 -12.12 4.28
N SER A 30 11.54 -11.48 5.36
CA SER A 30 12.20 -10.30 5.94
C SER A 30 13.69 -10.49 6.26
N ASN A 31 14.09 -11.71 6.58
CA ASN A 31 15.46 -12.08 6.95
C ASN A 31 16.31 -12.55 5.75
N ASP A 32 15.79 -12.56 4.53
CA ASP A 32 16.55 -13.00 3.36
C ASP A 32 17.61 -11.98 2.96
N LEU A 33 18.82 -12.48 2.73
CA LEU A 33 19.90 -11.69 2.15
C LEU A 33 19.76 -11.70 0.63
N VAL A 34 19.55 -10.53 0.07
CA VAL A 34 19.34 -10.35 -1.37
C VAL A 34 20.31 -9.32 -1.96
N PRO A 35 20.70 -9.46 -3.24
CA PRO A 35 21.52 -8.46 -3.90
C PRO A 35 20.79 -7.13 -4.01
N SER A 36 21.54 -6.04 -4.11
CA SER A 36 20.97 -4.75 -4.46
C SER A 36 20.49 -4.78 -5.92
N TYR A 37 19.24 -4.37 -6.14
CA TYR A 37 18.63 -4.33 -7.47
C TYR A 37 17.61 -3.22 -7.56
N GLU A 38 17.33 -2.79 -8.79
CA GLU A 38 16.25 -1.85 -9.10
C GLU A 38 15.31 -2.49 -10.11
N CYS A 39 14.14 -2.92 -9.64
CA CYS A 39 13.09 -3.52 -10.47
C CYS A 39 11.71 -3.17 -9.93
N THR A 40 10.81 -2.77 -10.83
CA THR A 40 9.40 -2.55 -10.54
C THR A 40 8.54 -3.01 -11.70
N VAL A 41 7.27 -3.36 -11.42
CA VAL A 41 6.26 -3.66 -12.43
C VAL A 41 5.44 -2.42 -12.82
N SER A 42 5.74 -1.26 -12.25
CA SER A 42 5.04 -0.01 -12.56
C SER A 42 5.59 0.60 -13.84
N ILE A 43 4.71 0.83 -14.81
CA ILE A 43 5.04 1.41 -16.12
C ILE A 43 5.57 2.85 -15.96
N GLY A 44 6.56 3.23 -16.79
CA GLY A 44 7.12 4.58 -16.82
C GLY A 44 7.94 4.95 -15.58
N LYS A 45 8.39 3.98 -14.79
CA LYS A 45 9.25 4.21 -13.63
C LYS A 45 10.66 3.70 -13.86
N PRO A 46 11.68 4.33 -13.26
CA PRO A 46 13.01 3.76 -13.24
C PRO A 46 12.97 2.31 -12.78
N GLY A 47 13.69 1.42 -13.43
CA GLY A 47 13.69 0.00 -13.12
C GLY A 47 12.46 -0.78 -13.59
N SER A 48 11.53 -0.19 -14.36
CA SER A 48 10.36 -0.89 -14.90
C SER A 48 10.75 -2.08 -15.78
N ILE A 49 10.33 -3.30 -15.37
CA ILE A 49 10.51 -4.48 -16.21
C ILE A 49 9.54 -4.48 -17.40
N VAL A 50 8.36 -3.91 -17.23
CA VAL A 50 7.35 -3.81 -18.29
C VAL A 50 7.89 -3.03 -19.49
N ASP A 51 8.60 -1.92 -19.22
CA ASP A 51 9.17 -1.07 -20.28
C ASP A 51 10.41 -1.67 -20.97
N ARG A 52 10.97 -2.73 -20.40
CA ARG A 52 12.16 -3.43 -20.94
C ARG A 52 11.84 -4.67 -21.75
N VAL A 53 10.64 -5.21 -21.61
CA VAL A 53 10.20 -6.40 -22.36
C VAL A 53 9.67 -5.96 -23.71
N LYS A 54 10.18 -6.54 -24.80
CA LYS A 54 9.77 -6.22 -26.17
C LYS A 54 8.42 -6.81 -26.56
N GLU A 55 8.03 -7.90 -25.93
CA GLU A 55 6.77 -8.61 -26.18
C GLU A 55 5.65 -8.11 -25.25
N LYS A 56 4.41 -8.55 -25.50
CA LYS A 56 3.30 -8.26 -24.58
C LYS A 56 3.62 -8.83 -23.21
N PHE A 57 3.80 -7.96 -22.24
CA PHE A 57 4.12 -8.33 -20.87
C PHE A 57 2.89 -8.90 -20.16
N ASP A 58 3.02 -10.11 -19.64
CA ASP A 58 2.04 -10.76 -18.79
C ASP A 58 2.55 -10.76 -17.34
N ILE A 59 1.92 -9.92 -16.51
CA ILE A 59 2.35 -9.68 -15.14
C ILE A 59 2.19 -10.91 -14.24
N ASN A 60 1.16 -11.73 -14.47
CA ASN A 60 0.91 -12.95 -13.68
C ASN A 60 1.90 -14.06 -14.07
N LYS A 61 2.20 -14.17 -15.37
CA LYS A 61 3.23 -15.09 -15.86
C LYS A 61 4.62 -14.69 -15.33
N TRP A 62 4.91 -13.39 -15.28
CA TRP A 62 6.13 -12.86 -14.69
C TRP A 62 6.26 -13.28 -13.23
N TRP A 63 5.21 -13.12 -12.42
CA TRP A 63 5.19 -13.54 -11.02
C TRP A 63 5.55 -15.02 -10.86
N LYS A 64 4.92 -15.90 -11.64
CA LYS A 64 5.20 -17.34 -11.64
C LYS A 64 6.65 -17.66 -12.03
N ILE A 65 7.25 -16.89 -12.94
CA ILE A 65 8.64 -17.08 -13.38
C ILE A 65 9.62 -16.70 -12.29
N ILE A 66 9.48 -15.49 -11.71
CA ILE A 66 10.44 -15.01 -10.72
C ILE A 66 10.37 -15.81 -9.41
N ASN A 67 9.23 -16.40 -9.08
CA ASN A 67 9.10 -17.27 -7.93
C ASN A 67 9.78 -18.64 -8.08
N LYS A 68 10.28 -18.98 -9.27
CA LYS A 68 11.17 -20.13 -9.49
C LYS A 68 12.65 -19.82 -9.25
N SER A 69 12.98 -18.56 -8.95
CA SER A 69 14.36 -18.15 -8.69
C SER A 69 14.86 -18.67 -7.35
N LYS A 70 16.18 -18.80 -7.23
CA LYS A 70 16.83 -19.21 -5.98
C LYS A 70 16.64 -18.24 -4.80
N PHE A 71 16.19 -17.03 -5.06
CA PHE A 71 15.95 -16.00 -4.05
C PHE A 71 14.54 -16.05 -3.50
N SER A 72 13.59 -16.57 -4.28
CA SER A 72 12.19 -16.61 -3.86
C SER A 72 11.89 -17.75 -2.91
N ARG A 73 10.96 -17.50 -2.01
CA ARG A 73 10.37 -18.50 -1.11
C ARG A 73 9.21 -19.28 -1.77
N GLY A 74 8.96 -19.08 -3.07
CA GLY A 74 7.84 -19.68 -3.79
C GLY A 74 6.61 -18.78 -3.83
N LEU A 75 5.45 -19.35 -4.02
CA LEU A 75 4.19 -18.63 -4.09
C LEU A 75 3.66 -18.26 -2.68
N ILE A 76 2.77 -17.28 -2.61
CA ILE A 76 2.20 -16.80 -1.35
C ILE A 76 1.44 -17.93 -0.67
N ASN A 77 0.55 -18.62 -1.40
CA ASN A 77 -0.25 -19.71 -0.87
C ASN A 77 0.57 -20.87 -0.27
N GLU A 78 1.82 -21.05 -0.71
CA GLU A 78 2.72 -22.11 -0.20
C GLU A 78 3.35 -21.76 1.15
N ASN A 79 3.32 -20.48 1.56
CA ASN A 79 4.04 -19.96 2.71
C ASN A 79 3.17 -19.55 3.90
N ILE A 80 1.85 -19.60 3.78
CA ILE A 80 0.91 -18.94 4.69
C ILE A 80 0.12 -19.88 5.61
N GLU A 81 0.21 -21.18 5.43
CA GLU A 81 -0.60 -22.17 6.17
C GLU A 81 -0.47 -22.09 7.70
N ARG A 82 0.67 -21.61 8.20
CA ARG A 82 0.96 -21.46 9.62
C ARG A 82 0.37 -20.22 10.29
N PHE A 83 -0.25 -19.30 9.53
CA PHE A 83 -0.76 -18.04 10.04
C PHE A 83 -2.29 -18.07 10.17
N ASP A 84 -2.83 -17.47 11.23
CA ASP A 84 -4.28 -17.33 11.43
C ASP A 84 -4.86 -16.23 10.54
N TYR A 85 -4.13 -15.12 10.38
CA TYR A 85 -4.50 -13.97 9.55
C TYR A 85 -3.34 -13.55 8.67
N ILE A 86 -3.66 -13.11 7.47
CA ILE A 86 -2.69 -12.59 6.51
C ILE A 86 -3.08 -11.16 6.16
N LEU A 87 -2.18 -10.23 6.44
CA LEU A 87 -2.37 -8.81 6.18
C LEU A 87 -1.51 -8.39 4.99
N ILE A 88 -2.12 -7.88 3.94
CA ILE A 88 -1.49 -7.65 2.64
C ILE A 88 -1.55 -6.15 2.29
N SER A 89 -0.39 -5.52 2.09
CA SER A 89 -0.28 -4.11 1.71
C SER A 89 0.36 -3.96 0.35
N LEU A 90 -0.46 -3.77 -0.69
CA LEU A 90 0.00 -3.70 -2.06
C LEU A 90 -0.60 -2.51 -2.81
N THR A 91 0.22 -1.89 -3.66
CA THR A 91 -0.27 -0.95 -4.68
C THR A 91 -0.90 -1.71 -5.84
N SER A 92 -1.63 -1.00 -6.72
CA SER A 92 -2.38 -1.58 -7.84
C SER A 92 -1.59 -2.58 -8.69
N ASP A 93 -0.37 -2.19 -9.10
CA ASP A 93 0.44 -3.02 -10.00
C ASP A 93 0.92 -4.31 -9.31
N TYR A 94 1.29 -4.22 -8.04
CA TYR A 94 1.70 -5.38 -7.25
C TYR A 94 0.50 -6.29 -6.90
N LEU A 95 -0.67 -5.70 -6.66
CA LEU A 95 -1.90 -6.48 -6.45
C LEU A 95 -2.26 -7.27 -7.71
N LYS A 96 -2.21 -6.65 -8.91
CA LYS A 96 -2.38 -7.34 -10.18
C LYS A 96 -1.38 -8.48 -10.34
N MET A 97 -0.12 -8.25 -9.97
CA MET A 97 0.95 -9.24 -10.15
C MET A 97 0.70 -10.54 -9.36
N VAL A 98 0.18 -10.43 -8.14
CA VAL A 98 -0.04 -11.57 -7.25
C VAL A 98 -1.47 -12.09 -7.22
N ALA A 99 -2.39 -11.48 -7.98
CA ALA A 99 -3.82 -11.76 -7.88
C ALA A 99 -4.17 -13.24 -8.05
N GLU A 100 -3.58 -13.91 -9.04
CA GLU A 100 -3.85 -15.32 -9.29
C GLU A 100 -3.32 -16.25 -8.18
N ASP A 101 -2.23 -15.85 -7.54
CA ASP A 101 -1.70 -16.56 -6.38
C ASP A 101 -2.60 -16.36 -5.15
N LEU A 102 -3.06 -15.13 -4.92
CA LEU A 102 -3.99 -14.82 -3.82
C LEU A 102 -5.33 -15.54 -3.93
N LYS A 103 -5.82 -15.83 -5.14
CA LYS A 103 -7.05 -16.63 -5.36
C LYS A 103 -6.91 -18.06 -4.86
N LEU A 104 -5.70 -18.59 -4.72
CA LEU A 104 -5.41 -19.92 -4.21
C LEU A 104 -5.31 -19.96 -2.68
N VAL A 105 -5.33 -18.81 -2.03
CA VAL A 105 -5.22 -18.71 -0.57
C VAL A 105 -6.51 -19.17 0.08
N SER A 106 -6.46 -20.22 0.89
CA SER A 106 -7.58 -20.79 1.63
C SER A 106 -7.81 -20.15 3.01
N LYS A 107 -6.86 -19.36 3.47
CA LYS A 107 -6.90 -18.67 4.77
C LYS A 107 -7.56 -17.29 4.69
N ASN A 108 -7.97 -16.78 5.83
CA ASN A 108 -8.45 -15.41 5.94
C ASN A 108 -7.32 -14.42 5.65
N PHE A 109 -7.49 -13.60 4.62
CA PHE A 109 -6.56 -12.52 4.33
C PHE A 109 -7.29 -11.21 4.11
N PHE A 110 -6.58 -10.11 4.39
CA PHE A 110 -7.11 -8.76 4.33
C PHE A 110 -6.17 -7.84 3.57
N ILE A 111 -6.73 -7.07 2.64
CA ILE A 111 -5.99 -6.23 1.71
C ILE A 111 -6.10 -4.76 2.09
N PHE A 112 -4.96 -4.14 2.33
CA PHE A 112 -4.79 -2.69 2.43
C PHE A 112 -4.37 -2.15 1.07
N THR A 113 -5.21 -1.38 0.42
CA THR A 113 -4.94 -0.79 -0.89
C THR A 113 -5.71 0.50 -1.08
N GLY A 114 -5.12 1.45 -1.81
CA GLY A 114 -5.84 2.63 -2.30
C GLY A 114 -6.62 2.39 -3.59
N SER A 115 -6.47 1.20 -4.20
CA SER A 115 -7.09 0.84 -5.48
C SER A 115 -8.24 -0.16 -5.26
N LYS A 116 -9.29 0.29 -4.54
CA LYS A 116 -10.43 -0.58 -4.18
C LYS A 116 -11.16 -1.13 -5.39
N ASP A 117 -11.45 -0.30 -6.38
CA ASP A 117 -12.17 -0.72 -7.59
C ASP A 117 -11.43 -1.86 -8.30
N LEU A 118 -10.11 -1.75 -8.41
CA LEU A 118 -9.28 -2.82 -8.95
C LEU A 118 -9.37 -4.11 -8.10
N ALA A 119 -9.34 -3.99 -6.78
CA ALA A 119 -9.43 -5.16 -5.91
C ALA A 119 -10.80 -5.86 -6.03
N ILE A 120 -11.88 -5.10 -6.20
CA ILE A 120 -13.23 -5.61 -6.49
C ILE A 120 -13.25 -6.30 -7.84
N GLU A 121 -12.71 -5.67 -8.89
CA GLU A 121 -12.58 -6.25 -10.24
C GLU A 121 -11.82 -7.59 -10.22
N LEU A 122 -10.79 -7.70 -9.39
CA LEU A 122 -10.01 -8.92 -9.20
C LEU A 122 -10.72 -9.99 -8.34
N GLY A 123 -11.89 -9.68 -7.75
CA GLY A 123 -12.69 -10.59 -6.94
C GLY A 123 -12.37 -10.59 -5.44
N PHE A 124 -11.69 -9.54 -4.94
CA PHE A 124 -11.26 -9.42 -3.54
C PHE A 124 -12.11 -8.47 -2.68
N GLU A 125 -13.34 -8.19 -3.06
CA GLU A 125 -14.22 -7.28 -2.33
C GLU A 125 -14.33 -7.64 -0.83
N LYS A 126 -14.52 -8.91 -0.53
CA LYS A 126 -14.67 -9.42 0.85
C LYS A 126 -13.38 -9.39 1.67
N ASN A 127 -12.26 -9.18 1.01
CA ASN A 127 -10.95 -9.14 1.64
C ASN A 127 -10.45 -7.70 1.90
N LEU A 128 -11.22 -6.69 1.46
CA LEU A 128 -10.80 -5.30 1.60
C LEU A 128 -10.92 -4.83 3.05
N MET A 129 -9.86 -4.19 3.51
CA MET A 129 -9.92 -3.41 4.75
C MET A 129 -10.75 -2.15 4.54
N PRO A 130 -11.53 -1.71 5.55
CA PRO A 130 -12.49 -0.62 5.41
C PRO A 130 -11.88 0.78 5.31
N TYR A 131 -10.55 0.91 5.25
CA TYR A 131 -9.88 2.19 5.09
C TYR A 131 -10.27 2.90 3.80
N THR A 132 -10.53 4.21 3.89
CA THR A 132 -10.77 5.10 2.77
C THR A 132 -9.82 6.30 2.83
N GLU A 133 -9.94 7.23 1.87
CA GLU A 133 -9.19 8.51 1.89
C GLU A 133 -9.44 9.34 3.16
N VAL A 134 -10.50 9.07 3.86
CA VAL A 134 -10.84 9.59 5.19
C VAL A 134 -9.73 9.38 6.20
N PHE A 135 -8.95 8.33 6.05
CA PHE A 135 -7.78 8.05 6.88
C PHE A 135 -6.78 9.21 6.93
N ASP A 136 -6.74 10.04 5.89
CA ASP A 136 -5.89 11.23 5.86
C ASP A 136 -6.42 12.39 6.71
N GLY A 137 -7.59 12.21 7.34
CA GLY A 137 -8.22 13.17 8.24
C GLY A 137 -8.97 14.29 7.51
N PRO A 138 -9.92 14.96 8.18
CA PRO A 138 -10.74 16.03 7.59
C PRO A 138 -9.90 17.27 7.23
N ASP A 139 -8.84 17.54 7.95
CA ASP A 139 -7.92 18.64 7.74
C ASP A 139 -6.64 18.24 6.98
N GLY A 140 -6.51 16.95 6.64
CA GLY A 140 -5.33 16.42 5.96
C GLY A 140 -4.06 16.39 6.81
N THR A 141 -4.17 16.47 8.14
CA THR A 141 -3.01 16.41 9.06
C THR A 141 -2.24 15.11 8.99
N LEU A 142 -2.91 14.02 8.62
CA LEU A 142 -2.31 12.70 8.46
C LEU A 142 -1.93 12.37 7.00
N ARG A 143 -1.99 13.38 6.12
CA ARG A 143 -1.73 13.17 4.68
C ARG A 143 -0.45 12.42 4.40
N GLY A 144 -0.57 11.49 3.51
CA GLY A 144 0.49 10.80 2.83
C GLY A 144 0.24 10.77 1.33
N THR A 145 0.98 9.96 0.62
CA THR A 145 0.77 9.75 -0.81
C THR A 145 -0.13 8.54 -1.05
N ASN A 146 -0.84 8.50 -2.17
CA ASN A 146 -1.59 7.30 -2.58
C ASN A 146 -0.67 6.07 -2.72
N ARG A 147 0.61 6.30 -2.98
CA ARG A 147 1.61 5.24 -3.12
C ARG A 147 1.94 4.55 -1.80
N ASP A 148 1.94 5.28 -0.68
CA ASP A 148 2.24 4.72 0.65
C ASP A 148 0.98 4.45 1.49
N PHE A 149 -0.21 4.73 0.94
CA PHE A 149 -1.48 4.49 1.60
C PHE A 149 -1.62 3.05 2.14
N PRO A 150 -1.31 1.99 1.35
CA PRO A 150 -1.42 0.61 1.85
C PRO A 150 -0.58 0.35 3.10
N GLN A 151 0.65 0.85 3.13
CA GLN A 151 1.56 0.64 4.26
C GLN A 151 1.19 1.50 5.46
N ARG A 152 0.66 2.73 5.26
CA ARG A 152 0.21 3.62 6.34
C ARG A 152 -1.02 3.05 7.05
N THR A 153 -2.00 2.61 6.29
CA THR A 153 -3.23 2.01 6.84
C THR A 153 -2.95 0.68 7.52
N HIS A 154 -2.08 -0.15 6.98
CA HIS A 154 -1.63 -1.37 7.64
C HIS A 154 -0.89 -1.08 8.97
N ALA A 155 0.02 -0.11 8.98
CA ALA A 155 0.72 0.29 10.21
C ALA A 155 -0.26 0.83 11.28
N ASP A 156 -1.29 1.59 10.88
CA ASP A 156 -2.37 2.02 11.76
C ASP A 156 -3.13 0.83 12.33
N PHE A 157 -3.50 -0.13 11.49
CA PHE A 157 -4.23 -1.32 11.92
C PHE A 157 -3.44 -2.15 12.94
N LEU A 158 -2.14 -2.37 12.72
CA LEU A 158 -1.29 -3.06 13.69
C LEU A 158 -1.24 -2.31 15.03
N ARG A 159 -1.23 -0.99 15.02
CA ARG A 159 -1.30 -0.17 16.23
C ARG A 159 -2.66 -0.38 16.93
N ARG A 160 -3.76 -0.43 16.19
CA ARG A 160 -5.09 -0.70 16.74
C ARG A 160 -5.20 -2.10 17.33
N ILE A 161 -4.66 -3.13 16.68
CA ILE A 161 -4.60 -4.48 17.27
C ILE A 161 -3.90 -4.45 18.64
N LYS A 162 -2.76 -3.73 18.76
CA LYS A 162 -2.07 -3.58 20.04
C LYS A 162 -2.90 -2.81 21.08
N GLN A 163 -3.66 -1.81 20.65
CA GLN A 163 -4.49 -0.99 21.51
C GLN A 163 -5.72 -1.74 22.01
N PHE A 164 -6.41 -2.48 21.15
CA PHE A 164 -7.68 -3.14 21.43
C PHE A 164 -7.52 -4.62 21.83
N GLY A 165 -6.34 -5.19 21.66
CA GLY A 165 -5.99 -6.54 22.10
C GLY A 165 -6.41 -7.68 21.16
N ASN A 166 -7.25 -7.41 20.14
CA ASN A 166 -7.68 -8.41 19.17
C ASN A 166 -8.02 -7.79 17.81
N PHE A 167 -8.13 -8.66 16.79
CA PHE A 167 -8.41 -8.27 15.42
C PHE A 167 -9.78 -7.63 15.25
N GLU A 168 -10.83 -8.26 15.81
CA GLU A 168 -12.22 -7.88 15.60
C GLU A 168 -12.52 -6.49 16.17
N ALA A 169 -12.02 -6.20 17.36
CA ALA A 169 -12.18 -4.89 17.99
C ALA A 169 -11.39 -3.80 17.23
N ALA A 170 -10.20 -4.13 16.74
CA ALA A 170 -9.42 -3.23 15.91
C ALA A 170 -10.12 -2.94 14.57
N PHE A 171 -10.69 -3.98 13.93
CA PHE A 171 -11.43 -3.86 12.67
C PHE A 171 -12.66 -2.96 12.86
N LYS A 172 -13.45 -3.23 13.89
CA LYS A 172 -14.63 -2.42 14.24
C LYS A 172 -14.26 -0.95 14.46
N SER A 173 -13.16 -0.67 15.16
CA SER A 173 -12.70 0.70 15.39
C SER A 173 -12.36 1.44 14.10
N VAL A 174 -11.85 0.74 13.08
CA VAL A 174 -11.61 1.33 11.75
C VAL A 174 -12.93 1.64 11.05
N GLU A 175 -13.89 0.71 11.06
CA GLU A 175 -15.22 0.94 10.47
C GLU A 175 -15.89 2.15 11.08
N ASP A 176 -15.87 2.25 12.41
CA ASP A 176 -16.51 3.35 13.14
C ASP A 176 -15.85 4.69 12.77
N ASP A 177 -14.51 4.76 12.70
CA ASP A 177 -13.80 5.98 12.28
C ASP A 177 -14.11 6.35 10.83
N MET A 178 -14.17 5.38 9.92
CA MET A 178 -14.45 5.65 8.51
C MET A 178 -15.91 6.09 8.30
N ASN A 179 -16.85 5.59 9.08
CA ASN A 179 -18.27 5.93 8.99
C ASN A 179 -18.61 7.29 9.63
N ASN A 180 -17.86 7.70 10.64
CA ASN A 180 -18.07 8.98 11.33
C ASN A 180 -17.37 10.18 10.66
N TRP A 181 -16.76 9.95 9.52
CA TRP A 181 -16.03 11.00 8.82
C TRP A 181 -16.92 12.09 8.25
N VAL A 182 -16.56 13.32 8.55
CA VAL A 182 -17.14 14.51 7.92
C VAL A 182 -16.15 15.01 6.87
N PRO A 183 -16.55 15.07 5.58
CA PRO A 183 -15.65 15.55 4.54
C PRO A 183 -15.21 16.98 4.85
N PRO A 184 -13.92 17.32 4.61
CA PRO A 184 -13.47 18.68 4.75
C PRO A 184 -14.29 19.58 3.84
N ILE A 185 -14.63 20.77 4.32
CA ILE A 185 -15.24 21.80 3.48
C ILE A 185 -14.24 22.01 2.33
N LYS A 186 -14.61 21.59 1.12
CA LYS A 186 -13.83 21.89 -0.07
C LYS A 186 -13.82 23.42 -0.20
N HIS A 187 -12.74 24.05 0.24
CA HIS A 187 -12.48 25.41 -0.21
C HIS A 187 -12.43 25.33 -1.73
N ASN A 188 -13.41 25.92 -2.38
CA ASN A 188 -13.39 26.07 -3.83
C ASN A 188 -12.08 26.79 -4.15
N ASN A 189 -11.11 26.05 -4.66
CA ASN A 189 -9.93 26.60 -5.29
C ASN A 189 -10.41 27.27 -6.59
N THR A 190 -11.05 28.42 -6.47
CA THR A 190 -11.25 29.31 -7.59
C THR A 190 -9.87 29.60 -8.14
N LYS A 191 -9.67 29.30 -9.42
CA LYS A 191 -8.42 29.66 -10.12
C LYS A 191 -8.23 31.15 -9.93
N LYS A 192 -7.22 31.55 -9.20
CA LYS A 192 -6.89 32.96 -8.99
C LYS A 192 -6.18 33.47 -10.23
N THR A 193 -6.48 34.71 -10.59
CA THR A 193 -5.75 35.41 -11.64
C THR A 193 -4.32 35.72 -11.17
N ASN A 194 -3.40 35.95 -12.10
CA ASN A 194 -2.01 36.32 -11.76
C ASN A 194 -1.96 37.54 -10.85
N GLU A 195 -2.90 38.49 -11.02
CA GLU A 195 -3.00 39.69 -10.21
C GLU A 195 -3.45 39.41 -8.77
N GLU A 196 -4.40 38.50 -8.56
CA GLU A 196 -4.82 38.03 -7.23
C GLU A 196 -3.70 37.27 -6.52
N ILE A 197 -2.91 36.49 -7.25
CA ILE A 197 -1.74 35.80 -6.70
C ILE A 197 -0.67 36.81 -6.28
N LEU A 198 -0.35 37.79 -7.12
CA LEU A 198 0.59 38.86 -6.81
C LEU A 198 0.18 39.67 -5.59
N ASN A 199 -1.08 40.00 -5.46
CA ASN A 199 -1.62 40.73 -4.31
C ASN A 199 -1.53 39.88 -3.03
N LEU A 200 -1.78 38.58 -3.12
CA LEU A 200 -1.60 37.66 -2.00
C LEU A 200 -0.13 37.59 -1.56
N ILE A 201 0.81 37.51 -2.49
CA ILE A 201 2.25 37.48 -2.18
C ILE A 201 2.63 38.80 -1.49
N LYS A 202 2.24 39.95 -2.04
CA LYS A 202 2.53 41.28 -1.44
C LYS A 202 1.92 41.45 -0.05
N SER A 203 0.74 40.91 0.22
CA SER A 203 0.09 40.96 1.53
C SER A 203 0.79 40.08 2.58
N HIS A 204 1.67 39.16 2.16
CA HIS A 204 2.45 38.28 3.03
C HIS A 204 3.95 38.62 3.05
N GLU A 205 4.38 39.65 2.30
CA GLU A 205 5.74 40.20 2.38
C GLU A 205 5.97 40.76 3.79
N GLY A 206 6.79 40.08 4.56
CA GLY A 206 7.09 40.35 5.97
C GLY A 206 6.74 39.24 6.96
N LYS A 207 5.99 38.21 6.54
CA LYS A 207 5.70 37.03 7.40
C LYS A 207 6.61 35.84 7.16
N PHE A 208 7.50 35.91 6.19
CA PHE A 208 8.55 34.91 5.95
C PHE A 208 9.87 35.39 6.57
N THR A 209 9.89 35.55 7.88
CA THR A 209 11.15 35.66 8.61
C THR A 209 11.54 34.29 9.10
N LYS A 210 12.67 33.85 8.58
CA LYS A 210 13.62 32.75 8.86
C LYS A 210 13.17 31.61 9.75
#